data_df93de1dac789de164cdb66d17304eff
#
_entry.id   df93de1dac789de164cdb66d17304eff
#
_cell.length_a   1.000
_cell.length_b   1.000
_cell.length_c   1.000
_cell.angle_alpha   90.00
_cell.angle_beta   90.00
_cell.angle_gamma   90.00
#
_symmetry.space_group_name_H-M   'P 1'
#
loop_
_entity.id
_entity.type
_entity.pdbx_description
1 polymer ?
#
loop_
_entity_poly.entity_id
_entity_poly.type
_entity_poly.pdbx_seq_one_letter_code
_entity_poly.pdbx_strand_id
1 'polypeptide(L)'
;MRYVFRVQELASVAVAGSAEVFPVHRIYCVGQNYANHAREMGSNPEREAPFFFSKPADAVCPDGSRLAFPLATENLNHEIELVVAIGKKGTNILAAEARDYVFGYAVGLDLTRRDLQSEAKKKGRPWATAKGFDNSAPCSALHPVSKVGHIERGKITLYVNGELRQEGDISEMIWTVEEVISALSGFFELRPGDLIFTGTPAGVGPVQKGDKLKGEVENLAKLNITVI
;
A
#
# COMPACT_ATOMS: atom_id res chain seq x y z
N MET A 1 33.05 -10.01 0.73
CA MET A 1 32.51 -9.86 2.10
C MET A 1 32.09 -11.24 2.62
N ARG A 2 32.37 -11.57 3.89
CA ARG A 2 31.85 -12.78 4.55
C ARG A 2 30.73 -12.36 5.50
N TYR A 3 29.54 -12.92 5.33
CA TYR A 3 28.39 -12.68 6.21
C TYR A 3 28.35 -13.76 7.29
N VAL A 4 27.86 -13.43 8.50
CA VAL A 4 27.70 -14.38 9.62
C VAL A 4 26.61 -15.39 9.32
N PHE A 5 25.54 -14.95 8.63
CA PHE A 5 24.45 -15.79 8.16
C PHE A 5 24.33 -15.70 6.64
N ARG A 6 23.64 -16.67 6.04
CA ARG A 6 23.25 -16.57 4.62
C ARG A 6 22.45 -15.29 4.42
N VAL A 7 22.82 -14.48 3.42
CA VAL A 7 22.04 -13.30 3.03
C VAL A 7 20.66 -13.77 2.61
N GLN A 8 19.64 -13.15 3.19
CA GLN A 8 18.26 -13.41 2.80
C GLN A 8 18.02 -12.90 1.37
N GLU A 9 17.11 -13.54 0.64
CA GLU A 9 16.68 -13.03 -0.66
C GLU A 9 16.03 -11.67 -0.47
N LEU A 10 16.27 -10.77 -1.41
CA LEU A 10 15.62 -9.45 -1.40
C LEU A 10 14.12 -9.62 -1.56
N ALA A 11 13.34 -8.93 -0.72
CA ALA A 11 11.92 -8.80 -0.92
C ALA A 11 11.66 -8.25 -2.32
N SER A 12 10.71 -8.82 -3.05
CA SER A 12 10.46 -8.47 -4.44
C SER A 12 8.99 -8.61 -4.81
N VAL A 13 8.57 -7.87 -5.81
CA VAL A 13 7.24 -7.94 -6.42
C VAL A 13 7.40 -8.36 -7.89
N ALA A 14 6.56 -9.27 -8.35
CA ALA A 14 6.55 -9.70 -9.75
C ALA A 14 6.23 -8.52 -10.68
N VAL A 15 6.79 -8.54 -11.90
CA VAL A 15 6.46 -7.57 -12.96
C VAL A 15 5.57 -8.24 -13.99
N ALA A 16 4.39 -7.67 -14.24
CA ALA A 16 3.41 -8.23 -15.16
C ALA A 16 3.98 -8.36 -16.58
N GLY A 17 3.86 -9.57 -17.15
CA GLY A 17 4.35 -9.85 -18.49
C GLY A 17 5.88 -9.94 -18.61
N SER A 18 6.61 -10.09 -17.49
CA SER A 18 8.07 -10.25 -17.46
C SER A 18 8.46 -11.43 -16.56
N ALA A 19 9.64 -12.00 -16.81
CA ALA A 19 10.31 -12.91 -15.90
C ALA A 19 11.13 -12.17 -14.83
N GLU A 20 11.27 -10.85 -14.95
CA GLU A 20 11.97 -10.00 -14.01
C GLU A 20 11.11 -9.70 -12.79
N VAL A 21 11.75 -9.44 -11.66
CA VAL A 21 11.11 -9.01 -10.43
C VAL A 21 11.61 -7.62 -10.04
N PHE A 22 10.72 -6.85 -9.42
CA PHE A 22 11.03 -5.53 -8.88
C PHE A 22 11.54 -5.69 -7.46
N PRO A 23 12.82 -5.38 -7.16
CA PRO A 23 13.37 -5.49 -5.80
C PRO A 23 12.78 -4.40 -4.91
N VAL A 24 12.20 -4.76 -3.78
CA VAL A 24 11.61 -3.79 -2.84
C VAL A 24 12.69 -3.23 -1.93
N HIS A 25 12.85 -1.90 -1.96
CA HIS A 25 13.79 -1.17 -1.11
C HIS A 25 13.11 -0.71 0.19
N ARG A 26 12.00 0.02 0.09
CA ARG A 26 11.21 0.52 1.22
C ARG A 26 9.73 0.56 0.84
N ILE A 27 8.87 0.53 1.85
CA ILE A 27 7.43 0.73 1.68
C ILE A 27 7.02 1.94 2.48
N TYR A 28 6.51 2.96 1.79
CA TYR A 28 5.86 4.12 2.38
C TYR A 28 4.35 3.99 2.22
N CYS A 29 3.60 4.48 3.20
CA CYS A 29 2.15 4.50 3.17
C CYS A 29 1.66 5.90 3.49
N VAL A 30 0.60 6.33 2.80
CA VAL A 30 -0.05 7.62 3.01
C VAL A 30 -1.26 7.41 3.91
N GLY A 31 -1.32 8.11 5.03
CA GLY A 31 -2.50 8.05 5.92
C GLY A 31 -3.64 8.95 5.41
N GLN A 32 -4.87 8.43 5.46
CA GLN A 32 -6.12 9.20 5.28
C GLN A 32 -6.21 9.99 3.95
N ASN A 33 -5.85 9.38 2.85
CA ASN A 33 -5.84 10.02 1.53
C ASN A 33 -7.19 10.00 0.77
N TYR A 34 -8.28 9.60 1.41
CA TYR A 34 -9.65 9.66 0.86
C TYR A 34 -10.57 10.35 1.87
N ALA A 35 -11.32 11.35 1.43
CA ALA A 35 -12.15 12.18 2.31
C ALA A 35 -13.20 11.37 3.09
N ASN A 36 -13.85 10.41 2.46
CA ASN A 36 -14.83 9.54 3.10
C ASN A 36 -14.19 8.61 4.14
N HIS A 37 -13.01 8.07 3.83
CA HIS A 37 -12.24 7.28 4.80
C HIS A 37 -11.75 8.13 5.99
N ALA A 38 -11.30 9.37 5.76
CA ALA A 38 -10.91 10.27 6.82
C ALA A 38 -12.07 10.52 7.81
N ARG A 39 -13.29 10.75 7.31
CA ARG A 39 -14.50 10.88 8.14
C ARG A 39 -14.83 9.61 8.90
N GLU A 40 -14.77 8.44 8.27
CA GLU A 40 -14.96 7.11 8.89
C GLU A 40 -14.01 6.92 10.07
N MET A 41 -12.76 7.39 9.95
CA MET A 41 -11.74 7.31 10.98
C MET A 41 -11.80 8.42 12.03
N GLY A 42 -12.85 9.28 11.99
CA GLY A 42 -13.09 10.37 12.94
C GLY A 42 -12.17 11.57 12.75
N SER A 43 -11.59 11.74 11.57
CA SER A 43 -10.73 12.88 11.20
C SER A 43 -11.49 13.87 10.34
N ASN A 44 -11.06 15.15 10.35
CA ASN A 44 -11.58 16.16 9.43
C ASN A 44 -10.99 15.90 8.03
N PRO A 45 -11.81 15.83 6.97
CA PRO A 45 -11.33 15.64 5.60
C PRO A 45 -10.73 16.92 4.97
N GLU A 46 -10.51 17.98 5.75
CA GLU A 46 -9.78 19.14 5.26
C GLU A 46 -8.40 18.71 4.76
N ARG A 47 -7.93 19.40 3.73
CA ARG A 47 -6.66 19.08 3.08
C ARG A 47 -5.49 19.55 3.95
N GLU A 48 -5.22 18.79 5.02
CA GLU A 48 -4.01 18.92 5.81
C GLU A 48 -2.80 18.35 5.04
N ALA A 49 -1.59 18.67 5.47
CA ALA A 49 -0.39 18.09 4.89
C ALA A 49 -0.42 16.56 4.97
N PRO A 50 -0.02 15.83 3.92
CA PRO A 50 -0.04 14.38 3.95
C PRO A 50 0.93 13.87 5.02
N PHE A 51 0.51 12.86 5.77
CA PHE A 51 1.40 12.20 6.71
C PHE A 51 1.72 10.78 6.24
N PHE A 52 2.91 10.33 6.60
CA PHE A 52 3.47 9.08 6.14
C PHE A 52 3.82 8.16 7.29
N PHE A 53 3.68 6.87 7.05
CA PHE A 53 4.26 5.82 7.88
C PHE A 53 4.90 4.77 6.96
N SER A 54 5.61 3.81 7.54
CA SER A 54 6.34 2.82 6.75
C SER A 54 5.96 1.41 7.17
N LYS A 55 6.10 0.48 6.22
CA LYS A 55 6.17 -0.95 6.46
C LYS A 55 7.57 -1.44 6.09
N PRO A 56 8.08 -2.53 6.71
CA PRO A 56 9.35 -3.13 6.29
C PRO A 56 9.23 -3.70 4.87
N ALA A 57 10.32 -3.71 4.12
CA ALA A 57 10.33 -4.19 2.73
C ALA A 57 9.86 -5.64 2.61
N ASP A 58 10.20 -6.48 3.58
CA ASP A 58 9.83 -7.90 3.68
C ASP A 58 8.39 -8.15 4.15
N ALA A 59 7.62 -7.08 4.40
CA ALA A 59 6.18 -7.19 4.63
C ALA A 59 5.38 -7.49 3.35
N VAL A 60 5.97 -7.37 2.15
CA VAL A 60 5.29 -7.74 0.90
C VAL A 60 5.05 -9.25 0.81
N CYS A 61 3.90 -9.61 0.24
CA CYS A 61 3.62 -10.98 -0.17
C CYS A 61 2.82 -10.96 -1.47
N PRO A 62 3.03 -11.96 -2.35
CA PRO A 62 2.44 -11.96 -3.70
C PRO A 62 0.94 -12.29 -3.72
N ASP A 63 0.33 -12.02 -4.87
CA ASP A 63 -1.01 -12.52 -5.21
C ASP A 63 -1.13 -14.03 -4.98
N GLY A 64 -2.30 -14.48 -4.51
CA GLY A 64 -2.56 -15.88 -4.18
C GLY A 64 -2.01 -16.34 -2.83
N SER A 65 -1.37 -15.47 -2.05
CA SER A 65 -0.83 -15.82 -0.73
C SER A 65 -1.89 -16.27 0.26
N ARG A 66 -1.49 -17.24 1.08
CA ARG A 66 -2.23 -17.68 2.27
C ARG A 66 -1.53 -17.11 3.51
N LEU A 67 -2.14 -16.12 4.14
CA LEU A 67 -1.56 -15.39 5.24
C LEU A 67 -2.04 -15.94 6.57
N ALA A 68 -1.11 -16.29 7.46
CA ALA A 68 -1.47 -16.57 8.84
C ALA A 68 -2.09 -15.33 9.49
N PHE A 69 -3.20 -15.54 10.23
CA PHE A 69 -3.76 -14.45 11.04
C PHE A 69 -2.67 -13.92 12.00
N PRO A 70 -2.36 -12.62 12.00
CA PRO A 70 -1.22 -12.09 12.72
C PRO A 70 -1.35 -12.25 14.24
N LEU A 71 -0.21 -12.42 14.91
CA LEU A 71 -0.14 -12.47 16.38
C LEU A 71 -0.51 -11.10 16.98
N ALA A 72 -0.85 -11.10 18.27
CA ALA A 72 -1.06 -9.91 19.09
C ALA A 72 -2.17 -8.96 18.61
N THR A 73 -3.16 -9.49 17.90
CA THR A 73 -4.36 -8.75 17.51
C THR A 73 -5.57 -9.66 17.47
N GLU A 74 -6.74 -9.12 17.77
CA GLU A 74 -8.04 -9.76 17.55
C GLU A 74 -8.85 -8.99 16.49
N ASN A 75 -8.27 -7.89 15.93
CA ASN A 75 -8.94 -7.00 15.00
C ASN A 75 -8.03 -6.63 13.83
N LEU A 76 -7.81 -7.60 12.92
CA LEU A 76 -7.12 -7.36 11.65
C LEU A 76 -8.10 -6.72 10.68
N ASN A 77 -7.72 -5.59 10.06
CA ASN A 77 -8.52 -4.89 9.06
C ASN A 77 -7.84 -4.89 7.70
N HIS A 78 -8.67 -4.90 6.66
CA HIS A 78 -8.27 -4.68 5.27
C HIS A 78 -8.30 -3.19 4.92
N GLU A 79 -7.40 -2.76 4.05
CA GLU A 79 -7.37 -1.43 3.42
C GLU A 79 -6.84 -1.63 1.98
N ILE A 80 -7.74 -1.56 0.97
CA ILE A 80 -7.36 -1.69 -0.44
C ILE A 80 -6.72 -0.39 -0.93
N GLU A 81 -5.60 -0.49 -1.67
CA GLU A 81 -4.85 0.67 -2.12
C GLU A 81 -4.28 0.51 -3.53
N LEU A 82 -4.18 1.62 -4.25
CA LEU A 82 -3.27 1.72 -5.37
C LEU A 82 -1.84 1.74 -4.82
N VAL A 83 -0.94 0.97 -5.42
CA VAL A 83 0.49 0.96 -5.08
C VAL A 83 1.26 1.56 -6.24
N VAL A 84 2.14 2.52 -5.94
CA VAL A 84 3.04 3.17 -6.88
C VAL A 84 4.45 2.65 -6.65
N ALA A 85 5.12 2.19 -7.70
CA ALA A 85 6.51 1.75 -7.65
C ALA A 85 7.43 2.85 -8.21
N ILE A 86 8.46 3.22 -7.47
CA ILE A 86 9.44 4.23 -7.89
C ILE A 86 10.57 3.56 -8.67
N GLY A 87 10.84 4.08 -9.87
CA GLY A 87 11.87 3.58 -10.79
C GLY A 87 13.08 4.48 -10.93
N LYS A 88 13.06 5.69 -10.38
CA LYS A 88 14.13 6.69 -10.52
C LYS A 88 14.45 7.35 -9.19
N LYS A 89 15.73 7.61 -8.95
CA LYS A 89 16.19 8.29 -7.75
C LYS A 89 15.88 9.80 -7.80
N GLY A 90 15.42 10.39 -6.67
CA GLY A 90 15.22 11.84 -6.57
C GLY A 90 14.91 12.33 -5.16
N THR A 91 15.11 13.63 -4.97
CA THR A 91 14.77 14.42 -3.77
C THR A 91 14.12 15.72 -4.19
N ASN A 92 13.23 16.27 -3.37
CA ASN A 92 12.52 17.53 -3.65
C ASN A 92 11.91 17.55 -5.07
N ILE A 93 11.29 16.44 -5.47
CA ILE A 93 10.70 16.27 -6.80
C ILE A 93 9.51 17.21 -6.93
N LEU A 94 9.45 18.00 -7.99
CA LEU A 94 8.28 18.83 -8.28
C LEU A 94 7.10 17.93 -8.70
N ALA A 95 5.88 18.23 -8.27
CA ALA A 95 4.70 17.45 -8.64
C ALA A 95 4.54 17.30 -10.16
N ALA A 96 4.88 18.34 -10.93
CA ALA A 96 4.84 18.31 -12.39
C ALA A 96 5.84 17.33 -13.03
N GLU A 97 6.89 16.92 -12.31
CA GLU A 97 7.94 16.00 -12.77
C GLU A 97 7.78 14.59 -12.18
N ALA A 98 6.89 14.42 -11.20
CA ALA A 98 6.77 13.20 -10.41
C ALA A 98 6.46 11.95 -11.23
N ARG A 99 5.74 12.10 -12.35
CA ARG A 99 5.42 11.00 -13.29
C ARG A 99 6.66 10.32 -13.86
N ASP A 100 7.72 11.06 -14.10
CA ASP A 100 8.98 10.53 -14.64
C ASP A 100 9.71 9.59 -13.67
N TYR A 101 9.29 9.56 -12.40
CA TYR A 101 9.88 8.72 -11.36
C TYR A 101 9.11 7.41 -11.16
N VAL A 102 7.92 7.28 -11.74
CA VAL A 102 7.06 6.10 -11.60
C VAL A 102 7.51 4.99 -12.55
N PHE A 103 7.84 3.83 -12.00
CA PHE A 103 8.08 2.60 -12.75
C PHE A 103 6.76 1.95 -13.19
N GLY A 104 5.77 1.88 -12.31
CA GLY A 104 4.51 1.21 -12.55
C GLY A 104 3.58 1.22 -11.34
N TYR A 105 2.49 0.49 -11.48
CA TYR A 105 1.40 0.43 -10.51
C TYR A 105 1.03 -1.01 -10.17
N ALA A 106 0.51 -1.21 -8.96
CA ALA A 106 -0.06 -2.48 -8.51
C ALA A 106 -1.29 -2.23 -7.63
N VAL A 107 -1.97 -3.31 -7.27
CA VAL A 107 -3.01 -3.33 -6.23
C VAL A 107 -2.40 -3.88 -4.96
N GLY A 108 -2.60 -3.22 -3.82
CA GLY A 108 -2.09 -3.65 -2.54
C GLY A 108 -3.15 -3.68 -1.44
N LEU A 109 -2.81 -4.33 -0.34
CA LEU A 109 -3.56 -4.26 0.90
C LEU A 109 -2.66 -3.73 2.02
N ASP A 110 -3.04 -2.62 2.65
CA ASP A 110 -2.42 -2.15 3.88
C ASP A 110 -3.11 -2.82 5.09
N LEU A 111 -2.72 -4.08 5.36
CA LEU A 111 -3.29 -4.83 6.48
C LEU A 111 -2.90 -4.16 7.80
N THR A 112 -3.90 -4.02 8.68
CA THR A 112 -3.78 -3.21 9.89
C THR A 112 -4.29 -3.98 11.12
N ARG A 113 -3.45 -4.11 12.15
CA ARG A 113 -3.89 -4.48 13.49
C ARG A 113 -4.60 -3.28 14.12
N ARG A 114 -5.92 -3.19 13.93
CA ARG A 114 -6.71 -1.99 14.22
C ARG A 114 -6.78 -1.65 15.71
N ASP A 115 -6.84 -2.65 16.55
CA ASP A 115 -6.78 -2.53 18.01
C ASP A 115 -5.48 -1.86 18.46
N LEU A 116 -4.33 -2.34 17.97
CA LEU A 116 -3.01 -1.76 18.28
C LEU A 116 -2.85 -0.34 17.71
N GLN A 117 -3.38 -0.08 16.51
CA GLN A 117 -3.35 1.27 15.95
C GLN A 117 -4.20 2.24 16.79
N SER A 118 -5.38 1.81 17.21
CA SER A 118 -6.28 2.63 18.04
C SER A 118 -5.64 2.98 19.40
N GLU A 119 -4.96 1.99 20.00
CA GLU A 119 -4.21 2.22 21.23
C GLU A 119 -3.03 3.19 21.01
N ALA A 120 -2.27 3.00 19.95
CA ALA A 120 -1.15 3.86 19.59
C ALA A 120 -1.61 5.31 19.35
N LYS A 121 -2.71 5.52 18.61
CA LYS A 121 -3.34 6.83 18.40
C LYS A 121 -3.68 7.51 19.74
N LYS A 122 -4.40 6.82 20.63
CA LYS A 122 -4.79 7.36 21.95
C LYS A 122 -3.61 7.79 22.81
N LYS A 123 -2.47 7.12 22.66
CA LYS A 123 -1.26 7.34 23.46
C LYS A 123 -0.20 8.18 22.74
N GLY A 124 -0.47 8.68 21.52
CA GLY A 124 0.52 9.42 20.72
C GLY A 124 1.76 8.59 20.38
N ARG A 125 1.62 7.28 20.19
CA ARG A 125 2.73 6.35 19.91
C ARG A 125 2.85 6.03 18.41
N PRO A 126 4.04 5.65 17.92
CA PRO A 126 4.23 5.18 16.54
C PRO A 126 3.36 3.96 16.21
N TRP A 127 2.96 3.83 14.94
CA TRP A 127 2.11 2.74 14.44
C TRP A 127 2.88 1.49 14.00
N ALA A 128 4.18 1.41 14.25
CA ALA A 128 5.03 0.35 13.72
C ALA A 128 4.50 -1.06 14.00
N THR A 129 4.07 -1.37 15.23
CA THR A 129 3.51 -2.69 15.59
C THR A 129 2.13 -2.95 14.98
N ALA A 130 1.39 -1.89 14.65
CA ALA A 130 0.07 -1.99 14.05
C ALA A 130 0.10 -2.14 12.52
N LYS A 131 1.10 -1.55 11.86
CA LYS A 131 1.20 -1.43 10.41
C LYS A 131 2.37 -2.21 9.80
N GLY A 132 3.49 -2.36 10.51
CA GLY A 132 4.73 -2.95 9.99
C GLY A 132 4.98 -4.38 10.48
N PHE A 133 3.99 -5.27 10.38
CA PHE A 133 4.13 -6.68 10.73
C PHE A 133 4.30 -7.57 9.48
N ASP A 134 4.72 -8.82 9.70
CA ASP A 134 4.98 -9.79 8.64
C ASP A 134 3.77 -9.99 7.73
N ASN A 135 4.00 -9.97 6.42
CA ASN A 135 2.97 -10.10 5.39
C ASN A 135 1.87 -9.02 5.45
N SER A 136 2.15 -7.86 6.02
CA SER A 136 1.17 -6.77 6.15
C SER A 136 0.98 -5.93 4.90
N ALA A 137 1.73 -6.21 3.82
CA ALA A 137 1.68 -5.50 2.54
C ALA A 137 1.48 -6.46 1.34
N PRO A 138 0.39 -7.24 1.27
CA PRO A 138 0.08 -7.99 0.06
C PRO A 138 0.07 -7.08 -1.16
N CYS A 139 0.69 -7.52 -2.26
CA CYS A 139 0.83 -6.73 -3.46
C CYS A 139 0.68 -7.62 -4.71
N SER A 140 -0.11 -7.18 -5.68
CA SER A 140 -0.21 -7.82 -6.99
C SER A 140 1.08 -7.64 -7.79
N ALA A 141 1.19 -8.27 -8.96
CA ALA A 141 2.25 -7.92 -9.89
C ALA A 141 2.20 -6.42 -10.25
N LEU A 142 3.37 -5.80 -10.43
CA LEU A 142 3.53 -4.43 -10.91
C LEU A 142 3.29 -4.38 -12.43
N HIS A 143 2.46 -3.46 -12.85
CA HIS A 143 2.24 -3.15 -14.26
C HIS A 143 3.05 -1.91 -14.64
N PRO A 144 4.07 -2.05 -15.51
CA PRO A 144 4.92 -0.93 -15.91
C PRO A 144 4.10 0.21 -16.56
N VAL A 145 4.43 1.45 -16.25
CA VAL A 145 3.78 2.64 -16.81
C VAL A 145 3.83 2.67 -18.35
N SER A 146 4.88 2.11 -18.92
CA SER A 146 5.01 1.95 -20.38
C SER A 146 3.95 1.05 -21.02
N LYS A 147 3.21 0.26 -20.23
CA LYS A 147 2.15 -0.64 -20.70
C LYS A 147 0.76 -0.12 -20.35
N VAL A 148 0.58 0.50 -19.18
CA VAL A 148 -0.75 0.88 -18.68
C VAL A 148 -0.97 2.40 -18.65
N GLY A 149 0.07 3.19 -18.89
CA GLY A 149 0.02 4.65 -18.70
C GLY A 149 0.01 5.05 -17.23
N HIS A 150 -0.23 6.32 -16.95
CA HIS A 150 -0.42 6.83 -15.60
C HIS A 150 -1.88 6.66 -15.15
N ILE A 151 -2.06 6.16 -13.93
CA ILE A 151 -3.38 5.90 -13.34
C ILE A 151 -3.81 7.13 -12.55
N GLU A 152 -4.80 7.85 -13.06
CA GLU A 152 -5.37 9.07 -12.45
C GLU A 152 -6.79 8.86 -11.96
N ARG A 153 -7.49 7.85 -12.46
CA ARG A 153 -8.89 7.52 -12.18
C ARG A 153 -9.12 6.04 -12.44
N GLY A 154 -10.23 5.56 -11.99
CA GLY A 154 -10.69 4.19 -12.16
C GLY A 154 -11.16 3.62 -10.83
N LYS A 155 -12.08 2.69 -10.94
CA LYS A 155 -12.69 2.06 -9.79
C LYS A 155 -11.67 1.23 -9.01
N ILE A 156 -11.66 1.40 -7.68
CA ILE A 156 -10.91 0.57 -6.75
C ILE A 156 -11.90 -0.14 -5.83
N THR A 157 -11.82 -1.48 -5.74
CA THR A 157 -12.79 -2.28 -4.98
C THR A 157 -12.11 -3.38 -4.18
N LEU A 158 -12.72 -3.72 -3.05
CA LEU A 158 -12.38 -4.90 -2.27
C LEU A 158 -13.62 -5.72 -1.94
N TYR A 159 -13.52 -6.99 -2.19
CA TYR A 159 -14.51 -8.01 -1.79
C TYR A 159 -13.93 -8.91 -0.71
N VAL A 160 -14.72 -9.23 0.30
CA VAL A 160 -14.43 -10.25 1.31
C VAL A 160 -15.49 -11.34 1.18
N ASN A 161 -15.06 -12.57 0.89
CA ASN A 161 -15.94 -13.72 0.64
C ASN A 161 -17.02 -13.48 -0.44
N GLY A 162 -16.68 -12.65 -1.44
CA GLY A 162 -17.59 -12.28 -2.53
C GLY A 162 -18.51 -11.11 -2.24
N GLU A 163 -18.54 -10.57 -1.03
CA GLU A 163 -19.28 -9.36 -0.66
C GLU A 163 -18.42 -8.12 -0.83
N LEU A 164 -18.95 -7.08 -1.50
CA LEU A 164 -18.29 -5.78 -1.65
C LEU A 164 -18.15 -5.11 -0.27
N ARG A 165 -16.92 -4.73 0.09
CA ARG A 165 -16.59 -4.08 1.36
C ARG A 165 -16.08 -2.66 1.18
N GLN A 166 -15.20 -2.45 0.21
CA GLN A 166 -14.67 -1.12 -0.10
C GLN A 166 -14.90 -0.83 -1.57
N GLU A 167 -15.29 0.40 -1.86
CA GLU A 167 -15.43 0.94 -3.20
C GLU A 167 -15.06 2.42 -3.19
N GLY A 168 -14.32 2.85 -4.22
CA GLY A 168 -13.96 4.25 -4.47
C GLY A 168 -13.45 4.42 -5.88
N ASP A 169 -13.03 5.62 -6.20
CA ASP A 169 -12.32 5.94 -7.45
C ASP A 169 -10.97 6.56 -7.13
N ILE A 170 -9.96 6.24 -7.93
CA ILE A 170 -8.58 6.76 -7.75
C ILE A 170 -8.58 8.29 -7.80
N SER A 171 -9.47 8.91 -8.57
CA SER A 171 -9.60 10.37 -8.66
C SER A 171 -10.15 11.04 -7.39
N GLU A 172 -10.66 10.25 -6.43
CA GLU A 172 -11.14 10.77 -5.13
C GLU A 172 -10.03 10.92 -4.09
N MET A 173 -8.77 10.59 -4.44
CA MET A 173 -7.64 10.85 -3.55
C MET A 173 -7.52 12.35 -3.24
N ILE A 174 -7.33 12.68 -1.96
CA ILE A 174 -7.09 14.05 -1.48
C ILE A 174 -5.78 14.59 -2.05
N TRP A 175 -4.74 13.76 -2.03
CA TRP A 175 -3.42 14.00 -2.60
C TRP A 175 -3.19 13.05 -3.76
N THR A 176 -3.01 13.60 -4.96
CA THR A 176 -2.73 12.80 -6.15
C THR A 176 -1.39 12.06 -6.02
N VAL A 177 -1.14 11.08 -6.89
CA VAL A 177 0.15 10.36 -6.92
C VAL A 177 1.32 11.32 -7.03
N GLU A 178 1.22 12.32 -7.89
CA GLU A 178 2.27 13.31 -8.13
C GLU A 178 2.54 14.15 -6.88
N GLU A 179 1.49 14.59 -6.20
CA GLU A 179 1.60 15.38 -4.98
C GLU A 179 2.15 14.54 -3.81
N VAL A 180 1.77 13.26 -3.72
CA VAL A 180 2.32 12.32 -2.73
C VAL A 180 3.82 12.12 -2.95
N ILE A 181 4.26 11.87 -4.20
CA ILE A 181 5.67 11.74 -4.54
C ILE A 181 6.44 13.02 -4.21
N SER A 182 5.89 14.17 -4.57
CA SER A 182 6.49 15.48 -4.29
C SER A 182 6.67 15.69 -2.78
N ALA A 183 5.61 15.52 -1.99
CA ALA A 183 5.66 15.68 -0.55
C ALA A 183 6.64 14.69 0.12
N LEU A 184 6.56 13.40 -0.26
CA LEU A 184 7.41 12.35 0.31
C LEU A 184 8.90 12.58 -0.01
N SER A 185 9.22 13.05 -1.22
CA SER A 185 10.59 13.35 -1.66
C SER A 185 11.23 14.56 -0.96
N GLY A 186 10.44 15.35 -0.26
CA GLY A 186 10.92 16.41 0.63
C GLY A 186 11.46 15.87 1.95
N PHE A 187 11.01 14.69 2.38
CA PHE A 187 11.49 14.02 3.61
C PHE A 187 12.55 12.96 3.34
N PHE A 188 12.48 12.30 2.16
CA PHE A 188 13.32 11.15 1.84
C PHE A 188 13.88 11.25 0.42
N GLU A 189 15.13 10.81 0.22
CA GLU A 189 15.63 10.50 -1.11
C GLU A 189 14.90 9.24 -1.60
N LEU A 190 13.97 9.40 -2.56
CA LEU A 190 13.31 8.27 -3.20
C LEU A 190 14.29 7.52 -4.09
N ARG A 191 14.15 6.19 -4.18
CA ARG A 191 15.05 5.32 -4.95
C ARG A 191 14.27 4.28 -5.74
N PRO A 192 14.85 3.76 -6.82
CA PRO A 192 14.32 2.56 -7.46
C PRO A 192 14.12 1.45 -6.41
N GLY A 193 12.96 0.83 -6.43
CA GLY A 193 12.58 -0.16 -5.42
C GLY A 193 11.66 0.36 -4.32
N ASP A 194 11.49 1.66 -4.15
CA ASP A 194 10.52 2.20 -3.19
C ASP A 194 9.09 1.96 -3.69
N LEU A 195 8.23 1.47 -2.79
CA LEU A 195 6.78 1.36 -3.00
C LEU A 195 6.05 2.42 -2.18
N ILE A 196 4.98 2.98 -2.74
CA ILE A 196 4.11 3.94 -2.07
C ILE A 196 2.68 3.38 -2.12
N PHE A 197 2.14 3.03 -0.96
CA PHE A 197 0.74 2.73 -0.75
C PHE A 197 0.00 4.05 -0.58
N THR A 198 -0.96 4.34 -1.46
CA THR A 198 -1.48 5.70 -1.66
C THR A 198 -2.68 6.06 -0.78
N GLY A 199 -3.09 5.19 0.11
CA GLY A 199 -4.27 5.34 0.93
C GLY A 199 -5.47 4.58 0.40
N THR A 200 -6.46 4.36 1.26
CA THR A 200 -7.61 3.48 1.05
C THR A 200 -8.93 4.27 1.04
N PRO A 201 -9.92 3.88 0.21
CA PRO A 201 -11.28 4.42 0.30
C PRO A 201 -12.02 3.93 1.56
N ALA A 202 -13.20 4.49 1.84
CA ALA A 202 -14.09 4.09 2.93
C ALA A 202 -14.53 2.61 2.82
N GLY A 203 -15.10 2.08 3.92
CA GLY A 203 -15.57 0.70 4.03
C GLY A 203 -14.51 -0.24 4.62
N VAL A 204 -13.50 0.30 5.29
CA VAL A 204 -12.52 -0.49 6.05
C VAL A 204 -13.22 -1.36 7.10
N GLY A 205 -12.81 -2.60 7.20
CA GLY A 205 -13.45 -3.54 8.11
C GLY A 205 -12.58 -4.73 8.51
N PRO A 206 -13.03 -5.50 9.50
CA PRO A 206 -12.31 -6.64 10.01
C PRO A 206 -12.29 -7.81 9.03
N VAL A 207 -11.23 -8.60 9.09
CA VAL A 207 -11.09 -9.91 8.46
C VAL A 207 -10.83 -10.98 9.51
N GLN A 208 -11.22 -12.20 9.21
CA GLN A 208 -11.08 -13.36 10.09
C GLN A 208 -10.33 -14.50 9.39
N LYS A 209 -9.94 -15.51 10.18
CA LYS A 209 -9.41 -16.75 9.61
C LYS A 209 -10.46 -17.40 8.70
N GLY A 210 -10.03 -17.83 7.52
CA GLY A 210 -10.87 -18.40 6.48
C GLY A 210 -11.32 -17.39 5.42
N ASP A 211 -11.22 -16.09 5.67
CA ASP A 211 -11.67 -15.08 4.73
C ASP A 211 -10.80 -15.04 3.47
N LYS A 212 -11.48 -14.83 2.34
CA LYS A 212 -10.90 -14.63 1.02
C LYS A 212 -11.11 -13.17 0.60
N LEU A 213 -10.02 -12.46 0.42
CA LEU A 213 -10.01 -11.07 -0.02
C LEU A 213 -9.69 -11.02 -1.51
N LYS A 214 -10.48 -10.24 -2.26
CA LYS A 214 -10.23 -9.95 -3.67
C LYS A 214 -10.25 -8.45 -3.87
N GLY A 215 -9.06 -7.86 -4.04
CA GLY A 215 -8.88 -6.46 -4.40
C GLY A 215 -8.76 -6.28 -5.91
N GLU A 216 -9.26 -5.16 -6.45
CA GLU A 216 -9.17 -4.85 -7.87
C GLU A 216 -9.06 -3.34 -8.09
N VAL A 217 -8.18 -2.94 -8.99
CA VAL A 217 -8.19 -1.61 -9.61
C VAL A 217 -8.52 -1.80 -11.08
N GLU A 218 -9.53 -1.06 -11.54
CA GLU A 218 -10.06 -1.14 -12.90
C GLU A 218 -8.95 -0.97 -13.95
N ASN A 219 -8.94 -1.86 -14.95
CA ASN A 219 -7.97 -1.90 -16.04
C ASN A 219 -6.49 -2.05 -15.61
N LEU A 220 -6.22 -2.37 -14.34
CA LEU A 220 -4.87 -2.55 -13.84
C LEU A 220 -4.60 -4.01 -13.43
N ALA A 221 -5.06 -4.41 -12.27
CA ALA A 221 -4.72 -5.71 -11.68
C ALA A 221 -5.78 -6.18 -10.67
N LYS A 222 -5.65 -7.46 -10.31
CA LYS A 222 -6.39 -8.10 -9.20
C LYS A 222 -5.39 -8.64 -8.18
N LEU A 223 -5.81 -8.67 -6.92
CA LEU A 223 -5.07 -9.23 -5.81
C LEU A 223 -5.98 -10.16 -5.02
N ASN A 224 -5.58 -11.41 -4.84
CA ASN A 224 -6.34 -12.41 -4.10
C ASN A 224 -5.52 -12.88 -2.90
N ILE A 225 -6.10 -12.84 -1.72
CA ILE A 225 -5.47 -13.27 -0.47
C ILE A 225 -6.42 -14.15 0.30
N THR A 226 -5.90 -15.18 0.97
CA THR A 226 -6.66 -15.98 1.93
C THR A 226 -6.03 -15.86 3.31
N VAL A 227 -6.80 -15.53 4.32
CA VAL A 227 -6.35 -15.48 5.73
C VAL A 227 -6.55 -16.87 6.34
N ILE A 228 -5.51 -17.47 7.00
CA ILE A 228 -5.54 -18.81 7.57
C ILE A 228 -5.20 -18.85 9.06
#